data_d96c77734dd9c7737b07c85be94ca193
#
_entry.id   d96c77734dd9c7737b07c85be94ca193
#
_cell.length_a   1.000
_cell.length_b   1.000
_cell.length_c   1.000
_cell.angle_alpha   90.00
_cell.angle_beta   90.00
_cell.angle_gamma   90.00
#
_symmetry.space_group_name_H-M   'P 1'
#
loop_
_entity.id
_entity.type
_entity.pdbx_description
1 polymer ?
#
loop_
_entity_poly.entity_id
_entity_poly.type
_entity_poly.pdbx_seq_one_letter_code
_entity_poly.pdbx_strand_id
1 'polypeptide(L)'
;MSFCPICGSQIEGQPNFCEQCGAPLTVQSAAPVDIRPDTQQPPPEFDPARFYAGTGAVRNGIPAPGYSDRCNDPEILQALQKNNKAGNILSLFLIPLPLIGFVIYSIVTDNVPIEEAIRNGLIVSAVFLVFAVLSKITAALKKPYEAVVTDKKSRMRTHNGNDTDSYTEYTITVQTNDGKRKKIVETDRSRAFAWDYLNIGDRFRFHPKFAFPYERFEKSSARCLYCVVCQRENPVEADRCQKCGVPLLK
;
A
#
# COMPACT_ATOMS: atom_id res chain seq x y z
N MET A 1 16.33 -9.35 45.76
CA MET A 1 17.13 -9.34 44.54
C MET A 1 16.17 -9.19 43.36
N SER A 2 16.31 -8.14 42.60
CA SER A 2 15.45 -7.88 41.43
C SER A 2 16.24 -8.16 40.13
N PHE A 3 15.54 -8.62 39.09
CA PHE A 3 16.15 -8.95 37.81
C PHE A 3 15.49 -8.10 36.70
N CYS A 4 16.26 -7.74 35.70
CA CYS A 4 15.75 -7.02 34.55
C CYS A 4 14.77 -7.91 33.76
N PRO A 5 13.54 -7.44 33.49
CA PRO A 5 12.54 -8.23 32.77
C PRO A 5 12.87 -8.46 31.29
N ILE A 6 13.82 -7.69 30.74
CA ILE A 6 14.19 -7.75 29.32
C ILE A 6 15.42 -8.64 29.09
N CYS A 7 16.48 -8.48 29.89
CA CYS A 7 17.72 -9.24 29.68
C CYS A 7 18.06 -10.23 30.79
N GLY A 8 17.30 -10.28 31.90
CA GLY A 8 17.51 -11.21 33.01
C GLY A 8 18.69 -10.89 33.92
N SER A 9 19.43 -9.79 33.70
CA SER A 9 20.54 -9.40 34.54
C SER A 9 20.08 -8.97 35.94
N GLN A 10 20.89 -9.27 36.96
CA GLN A 10 20.62 -8.89 38.34
C GLN A 10 20.76 -7.36 38.49
N ILE A 11 19.82 -6.76 39.21
CA ILE A 11 19.76 -5.31 39.45
C ILE A 11 20.05 -5.06 40.92
N GLU A 12 21.09 -4.26 41.19
CA GLU A 12 21.42 -3.79 42.52
C GLU A 12 20.91 -2.34 42.73
N GLY A 13 20.13 -2.11 43.76
CA GLY A 13 19.52 -0.82 44.03
C GLY A 13 18.18 -0.60 43.30
N GLN A 14 17.82 0.65 43.04
CA GLN A 14 16.64 1.08 42.25
C GLN A 14 17.05 2.03 41.13
N PRO A 15 17.80 1.55 40.12
CA PRO A 15 18.16 2.38 38.99
C PRO A 15 16.97 2.58 38.05
N ASN A 16 16.87 3.73 37.40
CA ASN A 16 15.83 4.02 36.42
C ASN A 16 15.98 3.24 35.11
N PHE A 17 17.19 2.72 34.84
CA PHE A 17 17.52 1.96 33.64
C PHE A 17 18.42 0.76 33.99
N CYS A 18 18.30 -0.32 33.23
CA CYS A 18 19.19 -1.46 33.33
C CYS A 18 20.57 -1.11 32.74
N GLU A 19 21.63 -1.25 33.54
CA GLU A 19 22.99 -0.96 33.10
C GLU A 19 23.49 -1.91 31.99
N GLN A 20 22.91 -3.11 31.91
CA GLN A 20 23.36 -4.12 30.96
C GLN A 20 22.70 -3.97 29.57
N CYS A 21 21.40 -3.55 29.49
CA CYS A 21 20.65 -3.46 28.23
C CYS A 21 20.00 -2.11 27.97
N GLY A 22 20.14 -1.12 28.89
CA GLY A 22 19.56 0.20 28.74
C GLY A 22 18.04 0.29 28.88
N ALA A 23 17.38 -0.81 29.23
CA ALA A 23 15.93 -0.83 29.35
C ALA A 23 15.43 -0.01 30.56
N PRO A 24 14.34 0.78 30.45
CA PRO A 24 13.79 1.52 31.56
C PRO A 24 13.19 0.57 32.61
N LEU A 25 13.52 0.76 33.87
CA LEU A 25 13.10 -0.07 35.00
C LEU A 25 12.03 0.60 35.87
N THR A 26 11.59 1.80 35.52
CA THR A 26 10.50 2.49 36.22
C THR A 26 9.19 1.78 35.98
N VAL A 27 8.83 0.90 36.91
CA VAL A 27 7.44 0.47 37.05
C VAL A 27 6.69 1.66 37.63
N GLN A 28 6.02 2.43 36.77
CA GLN A 28 4.93 3.26 37.28
C GLN A 28 3.91 2.29 37.84
N SER A 29 3.79 2.31 39.18
CA SER A 29 2.71 1.66 39.91
C SER A 29 1.41 2.25 39.33
N ALA A 30 0.87 1.62 38.32
CA ALA A 30 -0.50 1.88 37.91
C ALA A 30 -1.38 1.47 39.10
N ALA A 31 -2.10 2.44 39.67
CA ALA A 31 -3.18 2.17 40.59
C ALA A 31 -4.08 1.08 39.98
N PRO A 32 -4.65 0.16 40.79
CA PRO A 32 -5.50 -0.90 40.26
C PRO A 32 -6.62 -0.26 39.44
N VAL A 33 -6.59 -0.49 38.11
CA VAL A 33 -7.69 -0.13 37.22
C VAL A 33 -8.84 -1.06 37.63
N ASP A 34 -9.85 -0.47 38.25
CA ASP A 34 -11.12 -1.10 38.54
C ASP A 34 -11.75 -1.48 37.20
N ILE A 35 -11.53 -2.73 36.79
CA ILE A 35 -12.13 -3.30 35.56
C ILE A 35 -13.60 -3.54 35.89
N ARG A 36 -14.42 -2.49 35.81
CA ARG A 36 -15.87 -2.68 35.68
C ARG A 36 -16.13 -3.27 34.29
N PRO A 37 -16.71 -4.46 34.20
CA PRO A 37 -17.21 -4.91 32.92
C PRO A 37 -18.40 -4.04 32.55
N ASP A 38 -18.30 -3.47 31.38
CA ASP A 38 -19.41 -2.96 30.61
C ASP A 38 -19.77 -1.49 30.76
N THR A 39 -19.33 -0.77 29.81
CA THR A 39 -20.25 0.04 28.99
C THR A 39 -19.68 -0.03 27.58
N GLN A 40 -20.27 -0.86 26.73
CA GLN A 40 -20.17 -0.76 25.29
C GLN A 40 -20.59 0.66 24.92
N GLN A 41 -19.63 1.58 24.91
CA GLN A 41 -19.83 2.84 24.23
C GLN A 41 -20.09 2.48 22.78
N PRO A 42 -21.25 2.82 22.21
CA PRO A 42 -21.46 2.65 20.79
C PRO A 42 -20.30 3.33 20.07
N PRO A 43 -19.78 2.76 18.98
CA PRO A 43 -18.74 3.41 18.21
C PRO A 43 -19.16 4.84 17.94
N PRO A 44 -18.27 5.83 18.10
CA PRO A 44 -18.62 7.25 17.99
C PRO A 44 -19.40 7.46 16.70
N GLU A 45 -20.61 7.98 16.85
CA GLU A 45 -21.54 8.24 15.76
C GLU A 45 -20.81 9.08 14.72
N PHE A 46 -20.77 8.54 13.51
CA PHE A 46 -20.09 9.16 12.39
C PHE A 46 -20.76 10.49 12.05
N ASP A 47 -20.12 11.61 12.45
CA ASP A 47 -20.55 12.95 12.11
C ASP A 47 -19.92 13.36 10.75
N PRO A 48 -20.69 13.33 9.66
CA PRO A 48 -20.20 13.72 8.35
C PRO A 48 -19.73 15.18 8.27
N ALA A 49 -20.26 16.08 9.10
CA ALA A 49 -19.87 17.49 9.10
C ALA A 49 -18.44 17.70 9.66
N ARG A 50 -17.99 16.89 10.61
CA ARG A 50 -16.60 16.85 11.06
C ARG A 50 -15.66 16.26 10.02
N PHE A 51 -16.19 15.49 9.08
CA PHE A 51 -15.43 14.79 8.06
C PHE A 51 -14.88 15.71 6.95
N TYR A 52 -15.59 16.79 6.65
CA TYR A 52 -15.25 17.72 5.57
C TYR A 52 -14.54 19.01 6.04
N ALA A 53 -14.38 19.22 7.33
CA ALA A 53 -13.83 20.45 7.89
C ALA A 53 -12.29 20.50 7.98
N GLY A 54 -11.57 19.50 7.49
CA GLY A 54 -10.12 19.43 7.59
C GLY A 54 -9.42 19.81 6.28
N THR A 55 -9.33 21.10 5.94
CA THR A 55 -8.29 21.57 5.03
C THR A 55 -6.95 21.34 5.71
N GLY A 56 -6.13 20.43 5.15
CA GLY A 56 -4.84 20.06 5.71
C GLY A 56 -3.87 21.23 5.79
N ALA A 57 -3.97 22.03 6.85
CA ALA A 57 -3.02 23.10 7.12
C ALA A 57 -1.69 22.50 7.53
N VAL A 58 -0.61 22.92 6.89
CA VAL A 58 0.76 22.52 7.23
C VAL A 58 1.27 23.43 8.35
N ARG A 59 1.57 22.88 9.52
CA ARG A 59 2.30 23.58 10.59
C ARG A 59 3.76 23.10 10.61
N ASN A 60 4.71 24.01 10.41
CA ASN A 60 6.17 23.72 10.45
C ASN A 60 6.59 22.53 9.57
N GLY A 61 6.03 22.42 8.36
CA GLY A 61 6.32 21.33 7.44
C GLY A 61 5.57 20.01 7.74
N ILE A 62 5.00 19.85 8.93
CA ILE A 62 4.25 18.67 9.34
C ILE A 62 2.78 18.84 8.91
N PRO A 63 2.19 17.88 8.16
CA PRO A 63 0.81 17.98 7.75
C PRO A 63 -0.14 17.86 8.95
N ALA A 64 -1.19 18.69 8.94
CA ALA A 64 -2.29 18.55 9.90
C ALA A 64 -3.14 17.31 9.53
N PRO A 65 -3.94 16.78 10.50
CA PRO A 65 -4.91 15.74 10.19
C PRO A 65 -5.87 16.18 9.10
N GLY A 66 -6.08 15.33 8.11
CA GLY A 66 -6.96 15.62 6.98
C GLY A 66 -6.50 14.96 5.68
N TYR A 67 -7.38 14.99 4.68
CA TYR A 67 -7.03 14.59 3.33
C TYR A 67 -6.59 15.81 2.52
N SER A 68 -5.60 15.59 1.65
CA SER A 68 -5.01 16.65 0.85
C SER A 68 -5.90 17.01 -0.33
N ASP A 69 -6.05 18.32 -0.58
CA ASP A 69 -6.73 18.83 -1.78
C ASP A 69 -5.86 18.68 -3.05
N ARG A 70 -4.56 18.36 -2.87
CA ARG A 70 -3.59 18.18 -3.97
C ARG A 70 -3.85 16.95 -4.84
N CYS A 71 -4.81 16.11 -4.50
CA CYS A 71 -5.16 14.93 -5.32
C CYS A 71 -5.57 15.27 -6.77
N ASN A 72 -5.99 16.53 -7.01
CA ASN A 72 -6.33 17.07 -8.33
C ASN A 72 -5.28 18.05 -8.89
N ASP A 73 -4.11 18.12 -8.28
CA ASP A 73 -3.02 18.98 -8.74
C ASP A 73 -2.61 18.62 -10.19
N PRO A 74 -2.55 19.61 -11.10
CA PRO A 74 -2.24 19.36 -12.50
C PRO A 74 -0.84 18.73 -12.70
N GLU A 75 0.15 19.05 -11.86
CA GLU A 75 1.48 18.43 -11.94
C GLU A 75 1.41 16.93 -11.63
N ILE A 76 0.65 16.53 -10.61
CA ILE A 76 0.44 15.12 -10.25
C ILE A 76 -0.26 14.40 -11.39
N LEU A 77 -1.34 14.98 -11.93
CA LEU A 77 -2.13 14.38 -12.99
C LEU A 77 -1.32 14.22 -14.29
N GLN A 78 -0.52 15.22 -14.66
CA GLN A 78 0.38 15.13 -15.83
C GLN A 78 1.46 14.06 -15.65
N ALA A 79 2.07 13.97 -14.47
CA ALA A 79 3.06 12.94 -14.17
C ALA A 79 2.48 11.53 -14.21
N LEU A 80 1.26 11.33 -13.71
CA LEU A 80 0.52 10.07 -13.81
C LEU A 80 0.21 9.70 -15.27
N GLN A 81 -0.23 10.68 -16.07
CA GLN A 81 -0.50 10.46 -17.48
C GLN A 81 0.76 10.05 -18.23
N LYS A 82 1.91 10.67 -17.93
CA LYS A 82 3.21 10.31 -18.52
C LYS A 82 3.59 8.88 -18.20
N ASN A 83 3.45 8.44 -16.94
CA ASN A 83 3.70 7.06 -16.53
C ASN A 83 2.76 6.07 -17.23
N ASN A 84 1.48 6.39 -17.32
CA ASN A 84 0.49 5.54 -17.99
C ASN A 84 0.73 5.45 -19.50
N LYS A 85 1.20 6.53 -20.14
CA LYS A 85 1.59 6.50 -21.56
C LYS A 85 2.70 5.51 -21.81
N ALA A 86 3.74 5.47 -20.98
CA ALA A 86 4.84 4.50 -21.10
C ALA A 86 4.36 3.05 -21.02
N GLY A 87 3.48 2.73 -20.07
CA GLY A 87 2.85 1.41 -19.95
C GLY A 87 1.96 1.05 -21.16
N ASN A 88 1.22 2.03 -21.69
CA ASN A 88 0.38 1.81 -22.88
C ASN A 88 1.22 1.55 -24.15
N ILE A 89 2.34 2.26 -24.31
CA ILE A 89 3.26 2.04 -25.43
C ILE A 89 3.84 0.62 -25.35
N LEU A 90 4.30 0.19 -24.17
CA LEU A 90 4.81 -1.17 -23.97
C LEU A 90 3.76 -2.23 -24.32
N SER A 91 2.50 -2.04 -23.92
CA SER A 91 1.40 -2.95 -24.25
C SER A 91 1.14 -3.01 -25.76
N LEU A 92 1.30 -1.89 -26.47
CA LEU A 92 1.11 -1.83 -27.92
C LEU A 92 2.14 -2.69 -28.67
N PHE A 93 3.38 -2.74 -28.17
CA PHE A 93 4.42 -3.61 -28.74
C PHE A 93 4.24 -5.08 -28.34
N LEU A 94 3.75 -5.34 -27.13
CA LEU A 94 3.61 -6.70 -26.61
C LEU A 94 2.48 -7.50 -27.29
N ILE A 95 1.40 -6.82 -27.74
CA ILE A 95 0.25 -7.47 -28.38
C ILE A 95 0.62 -8.16 -29.71
N PRO A 96 1.36 -7.54 -30.67
CA PRO A 96 1.72 -8.19 -31.93
C PRO A 96 2.89 -9.18 -31.80
N LEU A 97 3.60 -9.19 -30.67
CA LEU A 97 4.80 -10.02 -30.49
C LEU A 97 4.58 -11.51 -30.75
N PRO A 98 3.48 -12.15 -30.25
CA PRO A 98 3.20 -13.54 -30.54
C PRO A 98 3.01 -13.81 -32.06
N LEU A 99 2.28 -12.95 -32.73
CA LEU A 99 2.08 -13.09 -34.19
C LEU A 99 3.42 -13.07 -34.94
N ILE A 100 4.27 -12.09 -34.64
CA ILE A 100 5.61 -11.98 -35.24
C ILE A 100 6.45 -13.22 -34.88
N GLY A 101 6.42 -13.70 -33.64
CA GLY A 101 7.15 -14.87 -33.20
C GLY A 101 6.74 -16.15 -33.94
N PHE A 102 5.43 -16.39 -34.11
CA PHE A 102 4.94 -17.56 -34.85
C PHE A 102 5.31 -17.51 -36.34
N VAL A 103 5.24 -16.34 -36.99
CA VAL A 103 5.64 -16.17 -38.39
C VAL A 103 7.14 -16.42 -38.56
N ILE A 104 7.98 -15.84 -37.68
CA ILE A 104 9.43 -16.08 -37.74
C ILE A 104 9.74 -17.58 -37.52
N TYR A 105 9.06 -18.19 -36.53
CA TYR A 105 9.24 -19.63 -36.26
C TYR A 105 8.90 -20.48 -37.49
N SER A 106 7.79 -20.20 -38.16
CA SER A 106 7.39 -20.91 -39.42
C SER A 106 8.44 -20.78 -40.52
N ILE A 107 9.00 -19.57 -40.69
CA ILE A 107 10.02 -19.33 -41.74
C ILE A 107 11.34 -20.05 -41.42
N VAL A 108 11.73 -20.12 -40.14
CA VAL A 108 13.04 -20.68 -39.74
C VAL A 108 13.02 -22.22 -39.70
N THR A 109 11.89 -22.83 -39.35
CA THR A 109 11.83 -24.28 -39.09
C THR A 109 11.24 -25.09 -40.21
N ASP A 110 10.57 -24.48 -41.19
CA ASP A 110 9.82 -25.12 -42.30
C ASP A 110 8.83 -26.23 -41.86
N ASN A 111 8.65 -26.41 -40.57
CA ASN A 111 7.82 -27.48 -40.02
C ASN A 111 6.32 -27.11 -39.88
N VAL A 112 6.00 -25.83 -39.96
CA VAL A 112 4.63 -25.32 -39.81
C VAL A 112 4.25 -24.45 -41.00
N PRO A 113 3.14 -24.75 -41.69
CA PRO A 113 2.64 -23.88 -42.74
C PRO A 113 2.41 -22.46 -42.28
N ILE A 114 2.78 -21.46 -43.08
CA ILE A 114 2.71 -20.04 -42.72
C ILE A 114 1.27 -19.62 -42.35
N GLU A 115 0.27 -20.21 -43.03
CA GLU A 115 -1.15 -19.95 -42.73
C GLU A 115 -1.53 -20.39 -41.31
N GLU A 116 -1.01 -21.51 -40.87
CA GLU A 116 -1.23 -22.03 -39.51
C GLU A 116 -0.49 -21.22 -38.47
N ALA A 117 0.73 -20.77 -38.75
CA ALA A 117 1.48 -19.87 -37.90
C ALA A 117 0.77 -18.52 -37.71
N ILE A 118 0.24 -17.93 -38.78
CA ILE A 118 -0.52 -16.69 -38.74
C ILE A 118 -1.79 -16.89 -37.92
N ARG A 119 -2.57 -17.95 -38.15
CA ARG A 119 -3.78 -18.26 -37.40
C ARG A 119 -3.53 -18.38 -35.90
N ASN A 120 -2.51 -19.18 -35.54
CA ASN A 120 -2.15 -19.41 -34.14
C ASN A 120 -1.62 -18.11 -33.47
N GLY A 121 -0.79 -17.35 -34.19
CA GLY A 121 -0.30 -16.06 -33.74
C GLY A 121 -1.40 -15.02 -33.53
N LEU A 122 -2.41 -14.97 -34.41
CA LEU A 122 -3.58 -14.10 -34.25
C LEU A 122 -4.43 -14.49 -33.05
N ILE A 123 -4.66 -15.79 -32.83
CA ILE A 123 -5.41 -16.26 -31.66
C ILE A 123 -4.73 -15.82 -30.36
N VAL A 124 -3.42 -16.06 -30.24
CA VAL A 124 -2.67 -15.68 -29.04
C VAL A 124 -2.66 -14.15 -28.86
N SER A 125 -2.42 -13.39 -29.92
CA SER A 125 -2.45 -11.92 -29.88
C SER A 125 -3.81 -11.38 -29.48
N ALA A 126 -4.91 -12.00 -29.93
CA ALA A 126 -6.27 -11.65 -29.55
C ALA A 126 -6.51 -11.88 -28.05
N VAL A 127 -6.01 -12.97 -27.50
CA VAL A 127 -6.07 -13.24 -26.04
C VAL A 127 -5.35 -12.14 -25.27
N PHE A 128 -4.15 -11.75 -25.66
CA PHE A 128 -3.42 -10.63 -25.03
C PHE A 128 -4.18 -9.31 -25.11
N LEU A 129 -4.81 -9.03 -26.26
CA LEU A 129 -5.64 -7.84 -26.45
C LEU A 129 -6.84 -7.83 -25.48
N VAL A 130 -7.54 -8.96 -25.35
CA VAL A 130 -8.68 -9.10 -24.43
C VAL A 130 -8.24 -8.85 -22.98
N PHE A 131 -7.13 -9.44 -22.55
CA PHE A 131 -6.58 -9.19 -21.22
C PHE A 131 -6.20 -7.73 -21.00
N ALA A 132 -5.58 -7.07 -21.98
CA ALA A 132 -5.23 -5.65 -21.90
C ALA A 132 -6.47 -4.77 -21.76
N VAL A 133 -7.53 -5.04 -22.54
CA VAL A 133 -8.80 -4.31 -22.46
C VAL A 133 -9.50 -4.53 -21.12
N LEU A 134 -9.62 -5.78 -20.68
CA LEU A 134 -10.24 -6.12 -19.38
C LEU A 134 -9.49 -5.46 -18.22
N SER A 135 -8.16 -5.45 -18.25
CA SER A 135 -7.34 -4.78 -17.23
C SER A 135 -7.63 -3.28 -17.15
N LYS A 136 -7.80 -2.61 -18.29
CA LYS A 136 -8.15 -1.18 -18.33
C LYS A 136 -9.58 -0.93 -17.85
N ILE A 137 -10.53 -1.77 -18.23
CA ILE A 137 -11.92 -1.66 -17.76
C ILE A 137 -11.99 -1.85 -16.25
N THR A 138 -11.36 -2.89 -15.72
CA THR A 138 -11.34 -3.15 -14.27
C THR A 138 -10.66 -2.04 -13.47
N ALA A 139 -9.59 -1.44 -14.02
CA ALA A 139 -8.95 -0.28 -13.41
C ALA A 139 -9.85 0.96 -13.42
N ALA A 140 -10.57 1.21 -14.51
CA ALA A 140 -11.49 2.34 -14.65
C ALA A 140 -12.73 2.22 -13.75
N LEU A 141 -13.19 0.99 -13.47
CA LEU A 141 -14.34 0.73 -12.59
C LEU A 141 -14.04 0.89 -11.10
N LYS A 142 -12.77 0.93 -10.70
CA LYS A 142 -12.39 1.14 -9.29
C LYS A 142 -12.77 2.55 -8.85
N LYS A 143 -13.63 2.64 -7.84
CA LYS A 143 -14.05 3.92 -7.23
C LYS A 143 -13.17 4.25 -6.03
N PRO A 144 -12.92 5.54 -5.75
CA PRO A 144 -12.31 5.95 -4.49
C PRO A 144 -13.23 5.57 -3.32
N TYR A 145 -12.63 5.24 -2.18
CA TYR A 145 -13.36 4.97 -0.94
C TYR A 145 -12.50 5.34 0.26
N GLU A 146 -13.16 5.57 1.38
CA GLU A 146 -12.50 5.75 2.67
C GLU A 146 -12.71 4.51 3.52
N ALA A 147 -11.72 4.20 4.33
CA ALA A 147 -11.76 3.01 5.18
C ALA A 147 -10.89 3.20 6.43
N VAL A 148 -11.14 2.33 7.42
CA VAL A 148 -10.34 2.18 8.63
C VAL A 148 -9.69 0.80 8.62
N VAL A 149 -8.41 0.74 8.99
CA VAL A 149 -7.69 -0.53 9.15
C VAL A 149 -8.16 -1.22 10.43
N THR A 150 -8.73 -2.41 10.30
CA THR A 150 -9.25 -3.16 11.44
C THR A 150 -8.33 -4.30 11.89
N ASP A 151 -7.54 -4.87 10.99
CA ASP A 151 -6.67 -6.00 11.31
C ASP A 151 -5.52 -6.11 10.31
N LYS A 152 -4.37 -6.65 10.76
CA LYS A 152 -3.18 -6.92 9.94
C LYS A 152 -2.66 -8.31 10.26
N LYS A 153 -2.47 -9.15 9.24
CA LYS A 153 -1.95 -10.51 9.37
C LYS A 153 -0.88 -10.78 8.33
N SER A 154 0.23 -11.37 8.76
CA SER A 154 1.25 -11.90 7.88
C SER A 154 1.25 -13.43 7.97
N ARG A 155 1.40 -14.10 6.83
CA ARG A 155 1.50 -15.55 6.74
C ARG A 155 2.60 -15.94 5.77
N MET A 156 3.43 -16.88 6.17
CA MET A 156 4.37 -17.53 5.25
C MET A 156 3.60 -18.55 4.40
N ARG A 157 3.79 -18.49 3.10
CA ARG A 157 3.23 -19.42 2.12
C ARG A 157 4.33 -20.03 1.29
N THR A 158 4.16 -21.29 0.90
CA THR A 158 5.05 -22.00 -0.01
C THR A 158 4.47 -22.01 -1.42
N HIS A 159 5.34 -21.84 -2.42
CA HIS A 159 4.95 -21.98 -3.83
C HIS A 159 4.89 -23.49 -4.18
N ASN A 160 3.75 -23.96 -4.64
CA ASN A 160 3.54 -25.34 -5.13
C ASN A 160 3.94 -26.49 -4.16
N GLY A 161 3.92 -26.27 -2.84
CA GLY A 161 4.24 -27.32 -1.87
C GLY A 161 5.73 -27.69 -1.78
N ASN A 162 6.62 -26.99 -2.47
CA ASN A 162 8.06 -27.13 -2.29
C ASN A 162 8.55 -26.15 -1.21
N ASP A 163 9.15 -26.70 -0.15
CA ASP A 163 9.66 -25.93 1.00
C ASP A 163 10.77 -24.92 0.66
N THR A 164 11.32 -25.00 -0.55
CA THR A 164 12.45 -24.16 -0.98
C THR A 164 12.03 -22.79 -1.50
N ASP A 165 10.75 -22.56 -1.80
CA ASP A 165 10.28 -21.29 -2.39
C ASP A 165 9.12 -20.72 -1.58
N SER A 166 9.45 -20.15 -0.42
CA SER A 166 8.47 -19.54 0.48
C SER A 166 8.43 -18.02 0.34
N TYR A 167 7.23 -17.46 0.34
CA TYR A 167 7.00 -16.01 0.36
C TYR A 167 6.08 -15.61 1.51
N THR A 168 6.19 -14.36 1.94
CA THR A 168 5.31 -13.82 2.97
C THR A 168 4.14 -13.07 2.34
N GLU A 169 2.93 -13.50 2.66
CA GLU A 169 1.69 -12.82 2.31
C GLU A 169 1.27 -11.88 3.45
N TYR A 170 1.13 -10.61 3.15
CA TYR A 170 0.66 -9.56 4.06
C TYR A 170 -0.79 -9.23 3.75
N THR A 171 -1.68 -9.41 4.72
CA THR A 171 -3.11 -9.11 4.58
C THR A 171 -3.51 -8.00 5.54
N ILE A 172 -4.01 -6.89 5.00
CA ILE A 172 -4.61 -5.80 5.76
C ILE A 172 -6.12 -5.89 5.59
N THR A 173 -6.86 -6.04 6.67
CA THR A 173 -8.32 -6.01 6.66
C THR A 173 -8.79 -4.60 6.96
N VAL A 174 -9.67 -4.07 6.13
CA VAL A 174 -10.19 -2.71 6.26
C VAL A 174 -11.71 -2.71 6.23
N GLN A 175 -12.30 -1.79 6.96
CA GLN A 175 -13.74 -1.53 6.94
C GLN A 175 -13.98 -0.19 6.26
N THR A 176 -14.74 -0.23 5.16
CA THR A 176 -15.11 0.97 4.41
C THR A 176 -16.26 1.70 5.07
N ASN A 177 -16.46 2.99 4.74
CA ASN A 177 -17.53 3.82 5.33
C ASN A 177 -18.93 3.28 5.06
N ASP A 178 -19.10 2.51 3.99
CA ASP A 178 -20.37 1.80 3.68
C ASP A 178 -20.50 0.45 4.42
N GLY A 179 -19.67 0.21 5.43
CA GLY A 179 -19.71 -0.97 6.29
C GLY A 179 -19.12 -2.24 5.68
N LYS A 180 -18.66 -2.21 4.42
CA LYS A 180 -18.10 -3.39 3.76
C LYS A 180 -16.69 -3.66 4.24
N ARG A 181 -16.36 -4.94 4.40
CA ARG A 181 -15.00 -5.39 4.67
C ARG A 181 -14.27 -5.65 3.37
N LYS A 182 -13.07 -5.08 3.22
CA LYS A 182 -12.15 -5.35 2.10
C LYS A 182 -10.83 -5.85 2.63
N LYS A 183 -10.09 -6.57 1.79
CA LYS A 183 -8.72 -7.02 2.09
C LYS A 183 -7.77 -6.41 1.08
N ILE A 184 -6.67 -5.87 1.58
CA ILE A 184 -5.51 -5.47 0.79
C ILE A 184 -4.48 -6.58 1.02
N VAL A 185 -4.07 -7.25 -0.06
CA VAL A 185 -3.12 -8.35 0.01
C VAL A 185 -1.88 -7.93 -0.76
N GLU A 186 -0.73 -7.98 -0.11
CA GLU A 186 0.58 -7.73 -0.69
C GLU A 186 1.44 -8.97 -0.48
N THR A 187 2.18 -9.33 -1.49
CA THR A 187 3.11 -10.45 -1.45
C THR A 187 4.51 -9.93 -1.63
N ASP A 188 5.45 -10.47 -0.87
CA ASP A 188 6.84 -10.07 -0.88
C ASP A 188 7.10 -8.69 -0.22
N ARG A 189 8.07 -8.65 0.67
CA ARG A 189 8.39 -7.47 1.48
C ARG A 189 8.83 -6.26 0.63
N SER A 190 9.41 -6.50 -0.53
CA SER A 190 9.82 -5.43 -1.47
C SER A 190 8.65 -4.65 -2.07
N ARG A 191 7.42 -5.17 -1.93
CA ARG A 191 6.18 -4.58 -2.45
C ARG A 191 5.10 -4.37 -1.39
N ALA A 192 5.42 -4.57 -0.12
CA ALA A 192 4.49 -4.43 1.00
C ALA A 192 4.36 -2.97 1.48
N PHE A 193 4.23 -2.03 0.55
CA PHE A 193 4.17 -0.60 0.84
C PHE A 193 2.97 -0.21 1.70
N ALA A 194 1.80 -0.79 1.44
CA ALA A 194 0.61 -0.52 2.25
C ALA A 194 0.74 -1.12 3.65
N TRP A 195 1.37 -2.30 3.76
CA TRP A 195 1.62 -2.93 5.04
C TRP A 195 2.50 -2.08 5.94
N ASP A 196 3.57 -1.50 5.41
CA ASP A 196 4.50 -0.68 6.20
C ASP A 196 3.92 0.71 6.50
N TYR A 197 3.02 1.21 5.64
CA TYR A 197 2.47 2.55 5.74
C TYR A 197 1.24 2.66 6.64
N LEU A 198 0.33 1.67 6.58
CA LEU A 198 -0.95 1.69 7.28
C LEU A 198 -0.86 0.90 8.59
N ASN A 199 -1.29 1.49 9.71
CA ASN A 199 -1.38 0.84 11.01
C ASN A 199 -2.84 0.50 11.36
N ILE A 200 -3.03 -0.42 12.31
CA ILE A 200 -4.37 -0.72 12.84
C ILE A 200 -4.96 0.53 13.47
N GLY A 201 -6.21 0.85 13.13
CA GLY A 201 -6.89 2.08 13.54
C GLY A 201 -6.71 3.27 12.60
N ASP A 202 -5.77 3.22 11.65
CA ASP A 202 -5.58 4.30 10.68
C ASP A 202 -6.80 4.45 9.77
N ARG A 203 -7.23 5.70 9.62
CA ARG A 203 -8.19 6.09 8.57
C ARG A 203 -7.41 6.50 7.33
N PHE A 204 -7.87 6.03 6.20
CA PHE A 204 -7.24 6.36 4.92
C PHE A 204 -8.27 6.48 3.80
N ARG A 205 -7.89 7.21 2.75
CA ARG A 205 -8.61 7.30 1.48
C ARG A 205 -7.86 6.54 0.41
N PHE A 206 -8.58 5.72 -0.34
CA PHE A 206 -8.06 4.98 -1.48
C PHE A 206 -8.31 5.75 -2.78
N HIS A 207 -7.25 6.03 -3.53
CA HIS A 207 -7.27 6.73 -4.81
C HIS A 207 -6.87 5.78 -5.94
N PRO A 208 -7.79 5.18 -6.68
CA PRO A 208 -7.48 4.11 -7.65
C PRO A 208 -6.62 4.53 -8.84
N LYS A 209 -6.50 5.83 -9.09
CA LYS A 209 -5.71 6.39 -10.20
C LYS A 209 -4.22 6.54 -9.88
N PHE A 210 -3.85 6.48 -8.60
CA PHE A 210 -2.48 6.70 -8.15
C PHE A 210 -1.68 5.40 -8.14
N ALA A 211 -0.37 5.48 -8.41
CA ALA A 211 0.52 4.34 -8.31
C ALA A 211 0.66 3.86 -6.85
N PHE A 212 0.74 4.81 -5.89
CA PHE A 212 0.52 4.55 -4.47
C PHE A 212 -0.85 5.10 -4.08
N PRO A 213 -1.87 4.24 -3.92
CA PRO A 213 -3.26 4.69 -3.84
C PRO A 213 -3.74 5.05 -2.44
N TYR A 214 -2.91 4.95 -1.41
CA TYR A 214 -3.33 5.09 -0.01
C TYR A 214 -2.91 6.44 0.54
N GLU A 215 -3.86 7.23 0.99
CA GLU A 215 -3.64 8.50 1.68
C GLU A 215 -4.17 8.40 3.11
N ARG A 216 -3.28 8.48 4.11
CA ARG A 216 -3.68 8.50 5.52
C ARG A 216 -4.34 9.81 5.88
N PHE A 217 -5.34 9.76 6.77
CA PHE A 217 -5.95 10.95 7.36
C PHE A 217 -4.98 11.62 8.33
N GLU A 218 -4.36 10.84 9.23
CA GLU A 218 -3.35 11.31 10.17
C GLU A 218 -1.96 11.05 9.59
N LYS A 219 -1.35 12.11 9.08
CA LYS A 219 -0.05 12.04 8.43
C LYS A 219 1.10 12.46 9.35
N SER A 220 0.81 13.22 10.43
CA SER A 220 1.82 13.72 11.37
C SER A 220 2.55 12.60 12.09
N SER A 221 1.86 11.49 12.36
CA SER A 221 2.43 10.29 12.98
C SER A 221 3.05 9.31 11.98
N ALA A 222 3.04 9.63 10.68
CA ALA A 222 3.62 8.77 9.67
C ALA A 222 5.16 8.84 9.70
N ARG A 223 5.82 7.70 9.53
CA ARG A 223 7.28 7.65 9.40
C ARG A 223 7.78 8.32 8.11
N CYS A 224 7.01 8.20 7.05
CA CYS A 224 7.31 8.75 5.73
C CYS A 224 6.01 9.01 4.96
N LEU A 225 6.10 9.78 3.88
CA LEU A 225 5.04 9.92 2.89
C LEU A 225 5.46 9.24 1.59
N TYR A 226 4.59 8.40 1.06
CA TYR A 226 4.81 7.78 -0.25
C TYR A 226 4.34 8.71 -1.37
N CYS A 227 5.19 8.85 -2.39
CA CYS A 227 4.81 9.58 -3.58
C CYS A 227 3.73 8.81 -4.37
N VAL A 228 2.61 9.46 -4.65
CA VAL A 228 1.47 8.86 -5.38
C VAL A 228 1.78 8.51 -6.83
N VAL A 229 2.85 9.05 -7.40
CA VAL A 229 3.27 8.83 -8.80
C VAL A 229 4.34 7.75 -8.93
N CYS A 230 5.42 7.82 -8.12
CA CYS A 230 6.58 6.95 -8.27
C CYS A 230 6.83 6.01 -7.08
N GLN A 231 5.96 6.01 -6.08
CA GLN A 231 5.99 5.15 -4.88
C GLN A 231 7.25 5.34 -4.01
N ARG A 232 8.03 6.41 -4.22
CA ARG A 232 9.22 6.70 -3.41
C ARG A 232 8.81 7.19 -2.03
N GLU A 233 9.47 6.69 -1.01
CA GLU A 233 9.42 7.22 0.35
C GLU A 233 10.05 8.60 0.40
N ASN A 234 9.41 9.51 1.13
CA ASN A 234 9.89 10.87 1.35
C ASN A 234 9.71 11.23 2.84
N PRO A 235 10.55 12.11 3.39
CA PRO A 235 10.34 12.67 4.72
C PRO A 235 8.98 13.35 4.82
N VAL A 236 8.35 13.31 6.00
CA VAL A 236 7.03 13.91 6.23
C VAL A 236 7.05 15.43 6.01
N GLU A 237 8.19 16.06 6.27
CA GLU A 237 8.41 17.50 6.09
C GLU A 237 8.53 17.90 4.62
N ALA A 238 8.90 16.98 3.73
CA ALA A 238 9.11 17.27 2.31
C ALA A 238 7.80 17.67 1.63
N ASP A 239 7.78 18.76 0.89
CA ASP A 239 6.62 19.20 0.10
C ASP A 239 6.55 18.53 -1.26
N ARG A 240 7.70 18.13 -1.78
CA ARG A 240 7.85 17.53 -3.10
C ARG A 240 8.62 16.20 -3.02
N CYS A 241 8.29 15.31 -3.92
CA CYS A 241 9.00 14.03 -4.03
C CYS A 241 10.45 14.25 -4.45
N GLN A 242 11.39 13.68 -3.68
CA GLN A 242 12.83 13.78 -3.96
C GLN A 242 13.25 13.10 -5.27
N LYS A 243 12.43 12.16 -5.81
CA LYS A 243 12.74 11.42 -7.03
C LYS A 243 12.12 12.06 -8.28
N CYS A 244 10.84 12.39 -8.26
CA CYS A 244 10.10 12.86 -9.45
C CYS A 244 9.65 14.32 -9.37
N GLY A 245 9.92 15.02 -8.27
CA GLY A 245 9.64 16.44 -8.09
C GLY A 245 8.17 16.81 -7.90
N VAL A 246 7.22 15.87 -8.03
CA VAL A 246 5.78 16.18 -7.88
C VAL A 246 5.43 16.53 -6.43
N PRO A 247 4.40 17.37 -6.20
CA PRO A 247 3.90 17.65 -4.86
C PRO A 247 3.48 16.37 -4.12
N LEU A 248 3.73 16.29 -2.82
CA LEU A 248 3.26 15.21 -1.97
C LEU A 248 1.87 15.54 -1.41
N LEU A 249 1.08 14.51 -1.13
CA LEU A 249 -0.22 14.67 -0.48
C LEU A 249 -0.03 14.92 1.02
N LYS A 250 -0.10 16.18 1.40
CA LYS A 250 -0.03 16.65 2.79
C LYS A 250 -1.38 17.16 3.26
#